data_e06bb0f17336b4737a4ba7e75a04a79e
#
_entry.id   e06bb0f17336b4737a4ba7e75a04a79e
#
_cell.length_a   1.000
_cell.length_b   1.000
_cell.length_c   1.000
_cell.angle_alpha   90.00
_cell.angle_beta   90.00
_cell.angle_gamma   90.00
#
_symmetry.space_group_name_H-M   'P 1'
#
loop_
_entity.id
_entity.type
_entity.pdbx_description
1 polymer ?
#
loop_
_entity_poly.entity_id
_entity_poly.type
_entity_poly.pdbx_seq_one_letter_code
_entity_poly.pdbx_strand_id
1 'polypeptide(L)'
;MMSQREFELFILKTMQQIKSEVIPYKTNFSKIRLGEPGDGGYAICDGIPSSGLYSYGCDDNIKFENAYHDKFKKECWVYDHTVPGITNKPDFIHFFKQGVSHKTTHDCDTIDNQIARNGHTDCSQMFAQIDVEGCEWNILRSSKKLEEFAQVLIEFHTPPVNDIINWSTCILETLQYMNKHFVCVHVHGNNSPIQPWADHNFPRIYECTYVRRDLVTHAEIDYQKYPMSDVDTPNSSDRPDLPLTWW
;
A
#
# COMPACT_ATOMS: atom_id res chain seq x y z
N MET A 1 14.10 -18.95 -26.38
CA MET A 1 14.79 -18.14 -25.35
C MET A 1 14.70 -16.69 -25.86
N MET A 2 14.21 -15.78 -25.04
CA MET A 2 14.07 -14.36 -25.40
C MET A 2 15.47 -13.75 -25.55
N SER A 3 15.69 -12.93 -26.60
CA SER A 3 16.94 -12.18 -26.75
C SER A 3 17.01 -11.06 -25.69
N GLN A 4 18.19 -10.55 -25.41
CA GLN A 4 18.37 -9.44 -24.46
C GLN A 4 17.52 -8.21 -24.85
N ARG A 5 17.46 -7.87 -26.14
CA ARG A 5 16.66 -6.76 -26.65
C ARG A 5 15.15 -6.99 -26.45
N GLU A 6 14.67 -8.21 -26.64
CA GLU A 6 13.26 -8.54 -26.39
C GLU A 6 12.93 -8.47 -24.92
N PHE A 7 13.86 -8.86 -24.04
CA PHE A 7 13.73 -8.76 -22.60
C PHE A 7 13.66 -7.30 -22.14
N GLU A 8 14.56 -6.44 -22.62
CA GLU A 8 14.55 -5.01 -22.32
C GLU A 8 13.25 -4.34 -22.76
N LEU A 9 12.76 -4.64 -23.98
CA LEU A 9 11.48 -4.13 -24.47
C LEU A 9 10.29 -4.63 -23.64
N PHE A 10 10.34 -5.87 -23.18
CA PHE A 10 9.31 -6.43 -22.31
C PHE A 10 9.26 -5.70 -20.97
N ILE A 11 10.42 -5.45 -20.35
CA ILE A 11 10.53 -4.70 -19.09
C ILE A 11 9.96 -3.30 -19.27
N LEU A 12 10.39 -2.58 -20.30
CA LEU A 12 9.91 -1.22 -20.60
C LEU A 12 8.39 -1.16 -20.72
N LYS A 13 7.83 -2.08 -21.49
CA LYS A 13 6.38 -2.18 -21.68
C LYS A 13 5.65 -2.48 -20.36
N THR A 14 6.16 -3.43 -19.60
CA THR A 14 5.56 -3.79 -18.29
C THR A 14 5.59 -2.62 -17.32
N MET A 15 6.69 -1.89 -17.24
CA MET A 15 6.81 -0.70 -16.41
C MET A 15 5.82 0.39 -16.83
N GLN A 16 5.70 0.66 -18.13
CA GLN A 16 4.74 1.64 -18.64
C GLN A 16 3.30 1.24 -18.26
N GLN A 17 2.97 -0.04 -18.34
CA GLN A 17 1.68 -0.55 -17.91
C GLN A 17 1.47 -0.39 -16.40
N ILE A 18 2.45 -0.76 -15.57
CA ILE A 18 2.39 -0.55 -14.11
C ILE A 18 2.19 0.93 -13.80
N LYS A 19 3.01 1.81 -14.39
CA LYS A 19 2.86 3.27 -14.21
C LYS A 19 1.46 3.75 -14.57
N SER A 20 0.89 3.26 -15.66
CA SER A 20 -0.46 3.66 -16.07
C SER A 20 -1.55 3.22 -15.10
N GLU A 21 -1.36 2.09 -14.42
CA GLU A 21 -2.32 1.57 -13.44
C GLU A 21 -2.21 2.28 -12.06
N VAL A 22 -1.08 2.89 -11.73
CA VAL A 22 -0.89 3.61 -10.46
C VAL A 22 -0.84 5.13 -10.62
N ILE A 23 -1.32 5.66 -11.76
CA ILE A 23 -1.46 7.12 -11.94
C ILE A 23 -2.36 7.67 -10.84
N PRO A 24 -1.86 8.66 -10.05
CA PRO A 24 -2.68 9.26 -9.02
C PRO A 24 -3.75 10.18 -9.60
N TYR A 25 -4.91 10.18 -8.95
CA TYR A 25 -6.01 11.07 -9.27
C TYR A 25 -6.18 12.15 -8.19
N LYS A 26 -6.36 13.38 -8.63
CA LYS A 26 -6.85 14.46 -7.79
C LYS A 26 -8.33 14.25 -7.53
N THR A 27 -8.72 14.36 -6.28
CA THR A 27 -10.09 14.15 -5.82
C THR A 27 -10.57 15.34 -4.98
N ASN A 28 -11.76 15.23 -4.43
CA ASN A 28 -12.31 16.21 -3.47
C ASN A 28 -11.69 16.15 -2.06
N PHE A 29 -10.77 15.22 -1.81
CA PHE A 29 -10.11 15.07 -0.53
C PHE A 29 -8.73 15.73 -0.54
N SER A 30 -8.36 16.38 0.58
CA SER A 30 -6.98 16.77 0.84
C SER A 30 -6.17 15.57 1.32
N LYS A 31 -4.85 15.64 1.13
CA LYS A 31 -3.93 14.60 1.56
C LYS A 31 -3.16 15.09 2.77
N ILE A 32 -2.95 14.21 3.74
CA ILE A 32 -2.09 14.45 4.90
C ILE A 32 -1.26 13.21 5.16
N ARG A 33 -0.10 13.37 5.80
CA ARG A 33 0.71 12.25 6.27
C ARG A 33 0.29 11.86 7.68
N LEU A 34 0.18 10.57 7.96
CA LEU A 34 0.15 9.97 9.29
C LEU A 34 1.43 9.17 9.52
N GLY A 35 1.83 9.05 10.78
CA GLY A 35 3.13 8.49 11.17
C GLY A 35 4.22 9.56 11.24
N GLU A 36 5.42 9.16 11.62
CA GLU A 36 6.58 10.04 11.65
C GLU A 36 7.19 10.23 10.26
N PRO A 37 8.05 11.25 10.07
CA PRO A 37 8.87 11.35 8.87
C PRO A 37 9.76 10.12 8.69
N GLY A 38 9.88 9.65 7.45
CA GLY A 38 10.66 8.46 7.12
C GLY A 38 9.78 7.24 6.87
N ASP A 39 10.36 6.06 7.02
CA ASP A 39 9.70 4.79 6.80
C ASP A 39 8.58 4.51 7.82
N GLY A 40 7.50 3.85 7.36
CA GLY A 40 6.33 3.54 8.19
C GLY A 40 5.36 4.71 8.42
N GLY A 41 5.46 5.80 7.65
CA GLY A 41 4.44 6.84 7.59
C GLY A 41 3.77 6.88 6.22
N TYR A 42 2.46 7.10 6.17
CA TYR A 42 1.68 7.01 4.94
C TYR A 42 0.81 8.23 4.69
N ALA A 43 0.66 8.61 3.43
CA ALA A 43 -0.33 9.60 3.02
C ALA A 43 -1.75 9.03 3.10
N ILE A 44 -2.67 9.79 3.67
CA ILE A 44 -4.10 9.47 3.68
C ILE A 44 -4.93 10.59 3.07
N CYS A 45 -6.13 10.27 2.60
CA CYS A 45 -7.16 11.28 2.33
C CYS A 45 -7.82 11.71 3.63
N ASP A 46 -7.72 13.00 3.94
CA ASP A 46 -8.39 13.60 5.09
C ASP A 46 -9.88 13.84 4.81
N GLY A 47 -10.69 13.84 5.86
CA GLY A 47 -12.14 14.05 5.76
C GLY A 47 -12.95 12.78 5.46
N ILE A 48 -12.32 11.62 5.26
CA ILE A 48 -13.03 10.33 5.16
C ILE A 48 -13.19 9.77 6.59
N PRO A 49 -14.43 9.52 7.06
CA PRO A 49 -14.67 8.92 8.37
C PRO A 49 -14.03 7.54 8.48
N SER A 50 -13.47 7.23 9.66
CA SER A 50 -12.94 5.91 9.93
C SER A 50 -13.54 5.30 11.18
N SER A 51 -13.85 4.00 11.13
CA SER A 51 -14.35 3.20 12.24
C SER A 51 -13.28 2.33 12.88
N GLY A 52 -12.14 2.11 12.21
CA GLY A 52 -11.02 1.30 12.69
C GLY A 52 -9.96 1.08 11.61
N LEU A 53 -8.80 0.60 12.04
CA LEU A 53 -7.66 0.30 11.18
C LEU A 53 -7.31 -1.18 11.24
N TYR A 54 -7.14 -1.80 10.09
CA TYR A 54 -6.40 -3.04 9.94
C TYR A 54 -4.98 -2.73 9.44
N SER A 55 -3.96 -3.15 10.19
CA SER A 55 -2.56 -2.96 9.84
C SER A 55 -1.89 -4.32 9.67
N TYR A 56 -1.29 -4.53 8.51
CA TYR A 56 -0.63 -5.77 8.11
C TYR A 56 0.84 -5.49 7.84
N GLY A 57 1.73 -6.04 8.70
CA GLY A 57 3.16 -5.75 8.72
C GLY A 57 3.46 -4.46 9.47
N CYS A 58 4.01 -4.57 10.65
CA CYS A 58 4.36 -3.41 11.47
C CYS A 58 5.79 -3.49 12.00
N ASP A 59 6.47 -4.63 11.86
CA ASP A 59 7.66 -4.90 12.65
C ASP A 59 7.41 -4.58 14.15
N ASP A 60 8.28 -3.84 14.82
CA ASP A 60 8.05 -3.25 16.15
C ASP A 60 7.80 -1.73 16.05
N ASN A 61 7.35 -1.24 14.89
CA ASN A 61 7.10 0.18 14.61
C ASN A 61 5.60 0.45 14.45
N ILE A 62 4.98 1.00 15.49
CA ILE A 62 3.55 1.35 15.52
C ILE A 62 3.28 2.86 15.44
N LYS A 63 4.17 3.62 14.81
CA LYS A 63 4.06 5.08 14.75
C LYS A 63 2.87 5.52 13.88
N PHE A 64 2.58 4.76 12.83
CA PHE A 64 1.42 4.99 11.99
C PHE A 64 0.12 4.73 12.76
N GLU A 65 0.01 3.61 13.47
CA GLU A 65 -1.15 3.25 14.28
C GLU A 65 -1.40 4.26 15.42
N ASN A 66 -0.33 4.74 16.05
CA ASN A 66 -0.43 5.80 17.06
C ASN A 66 -0.99 7.09 16.45
N ALA A 67 -0.45 7.55 15.31
CA ALA A 67 -0.93 8.74 14.63
C ALA A 67 -2.36 8.57 14.10
N TYR A 68 -2.70 7.38 13.61
CA TYR A 68 -4.07 7.04 13.23
C TYR A 68 -5.02 7.11 14.42
N HIS A 69 -4.67 6.48 15.54
CA HIS A 69 -5.48 6.55 16.76
C HIS A 69 -5.64 7.98 17.26
N ASP A 70 -4.56 8.75 17.25
CA ASP A 70 -4.60 10.15 17.69
C ASP A 70 -5.57 11.00 16.86
N LYS A 71 -5.63 10.76 15.56
CA LYS A 71 -6.54 11.47 14.65
C LYS A 71 -7.98 11.00 14.77
N PHE A 72 -8.23 9.69 14.70
CA PHE A 72 -9.57 9.14 14.57
C PHE A 72 -10.17 8.65 15.90
N LYS A 73 -9.35 8.45 16.94
CA LYS A 73 -9.73 7.86 18.25
C LYS A 73 -10.41 6.50 18.08
N LYS A 74 -9.83 5.66 17.20
CA LYS A 74 -10.34 4.33 16.85
C LYS A 74 -9.29 3.26 17.13
N GLU A 75 -9.77 2.02 17.25
CA GLU A 75 -8.97 0.82 17.49
C GLU A 75 -8.20 0.39 16.25
N CYS A 76 -7.06 -0.28 16.47
CA CYS A 76 -6.20 -0.84 15.44
C CYS A 76 -6.05 -2.36 15.63
N TRP A 77 -6.32 -3.14 14.59
CA TRP A 77 -6.07 -4.58 14.53
C TRP A 77 -4.80 -4.83 13.72
N VAL A 78 -3.73 -5.21 14.43
CA VAL A 78 -2.37 -5.29 13.89
C VAL A 78 -1.95 -6.74 13.76
N TYR A 79 -1.55 -7.14 12.57
CA TYR A 79 -1.16 -8.49 12.21
C TYR A 79 0.28 -8.53 11.74
N ASP A 80 1.13 -9.26 12.47
CA ASP A 80 2.51 -9.51 12.08
C ASP A 80 2.98 -10.84 12.67
N HIS A 81 3.52 -11.72 11.83
CA HIS A 81 4.05 -13.02 12.27
C HIS A 81 5.57 -13.00 12.49
N THR A 82 6.25 -11.96 12.04
CA THR A 82 7.71 -11.84 12.06
C THR A 82 8.24 -11.45 13.45
N VAL A 83 7.47 -10.63 14.18
CA VAL A 83 7.84 -10.14 15.51
C VAL A 83 7.15 -10.92 16.65
N PRO A 84 7.75 -11.00 17.83
CA PRO A 84 7.15 -11.71 18.97
C PRO A 84 5.96 -10.95 19.58
N GLY A 85 5.86 -9.64 19.37
CA GLY A 85 4.86 -8.74 19.92
C GLY A 85 5.30 -7.30 19.82
N ILE A 86 4.46 -6.38 20.24
CA ILE A 86 4.70 -4.94 20.24
C ILE A 86 5.17 -4.50 21.63
N THR A 87 6.32 -3.85 21.71
CA THR A 87 6.87 -3.30 22.94
C THR A 87 6.02 -2.13 23.44
N ASN A 88 5.64 -2.15 24.74
CA ASN A 88 4.78 -1.13 25.36
C ASN A 88 3.45 -0.90 24.58
N LYS A 89 2.85 -1.97 24.12
CA LYS A 89 1.61 -1.95 23.32
C LYS A 89 0.49 -1.14 23.99
N PRO A 90 -0.04 -0.09 23.35
CA PRO A 90 -1.20 0.64 23.85
C PRO A 90 -2.48 -0.21 23.85
N ASP A 91 -3.47 0.17 24.68
CA ASP A 91 -4.72 -0.59 24.81
C ASP A 91 -5.57 -0.61 23.54
N PHE A 92 -5.48 0.44 22.72
CA PHE A 92 -6.21 0.53 21.44
C PHE A 92 -5.62 -0.36 20.33
N ILE A 93 -4.49 -1.02 20.56
CA ILE A 93 -3.89 -1.97 19.62
C ILE A 93 -4.24 -3.40 20.00
N HIS A 94 -4.90 -4.10 19.10
CA HIS A 94 -5.14 -5.54 19.14
C HIS A 94 -4.09 -6.22 18.26
N PHE A 95 -3.01 -6.68 18.87
CA PHE A 95 -1.92 -7.35 18.16
C PHE A 95 -2.15 -8.86 18.05
N PHE A 96 -1.94 -9.38 16.83
CA PHE A 96 -2.01 -10.80 16.52
C PHE A 96 -0.69 -11.25 15.89
N LYS A 97 0.01 -12.19 16.54
CA LYS A 97 1.19 -12.83 15.97
C LYS A 97 0.78 -13.80 14.84
N GLN A 98 0.27 -13.25 13.78
CA GLN A 98 -0.19 -13.97 12.60
C GLN A 98 0.02 -13.12 11.37
N GLY A 99 0.55 -13.70 10.31
CA GLY A 99 0.68 -13.03 9.02
C GLY A 99 -0.61 -13.05 8.20
N VAL A 100 -0.58 -12.35 7.09
CA VAL A 100 -1.63 -12.36 6.08
C VAL A 100 -1.18 -13.11 4.82
N SER A 101 -2.10 -13.85 4.20
CA SER A 101 -1.84 -14.61 2.97
C SER A 101 -3.13 -14.77 2.15
N HIS A 102 -3.01 -15.18 0.89
CA HIS A 102 -4.15 -15.52 0.05
C HIS A 102 -4.87 -16.82 0.45
N LYS A 103 -4.32 -17.58 1.37
CA LYS A 103 -4.88 -18.83 1.91
C LYS A 103 -4.44 -19.03 3.35
N THR A 104 -5.23 -19.76 4.13
CA THR A 104 -4.89 -20.15 5.50
C THR A 104 -3.71 -21.13 5.51
N THR A 105 -2.73 -20.84 6.36
CA THR A 105 -1.56 -21.66 6.65
C THR A 105 -1.38 -21.82 8.16
N HIS A 106 -0.24 -22.37 8.63
CA HIS A 106 0.06 -22.45 10.05
C HIS A 106 0.20 -21.06 10.68
N ASP A 107 0.93 -20.15 10.03
CA ASP A 107 1.30 -18.84 10.60
C ASP A 107 0.57 -17.66 9.95
N CYS A 108 -0.19 -17.89 8.87
CA CYS A 108 -0.88 -16.83 8.13
C CYS A 108 -2.34 -17.20 7.88
N ASP A 109 -3.19 -16.17 7.72
CA ASP A 109 -4.58 -16.36 7.32
C ASP A 109 -5.00 -15.30 6.29
N THR A 110 -6.19 -15.46 5.74
CA THR A 110 -6.75 -14.49 4.79
C THR A 110 -7.31 -13.27 5.53
N ILE A 111 -7.29 -12.11 4.87
CA ILE A 111 -7.91 -10.88 5.39
C ILE A 111 -9.37 -11.15 5.81
N ASP A 112 -10.14 -11.83 4.97
CA ASP A 112 -11.56 -12.11 5.22
C ASP A 112 -11.77 -12.93 6.50
N ASN A 113 -10.94 -13.95 6.75
CA ASN A 113 -11.00 -14.75 7.96
C ASN A 113 -10.60 -13.96 9.21
N GLN A 114 -9.59 -13.11 9.09
CA GLN A 114 -9.13 -12.26 10.20
C GLN A 114 -10.18 -11.24 10.59
N ILE A 115 -10.82 -10.60 9.61
CA ILE A 115 -11.95 -9.68 9.83
C ILE A 115 -13.14 -10.41 10.49
N ALA A 116 -13.49 -11.59 9.97
CA ALA A 116 -14.59 -12.38 10.52
C ALA A 116 -14.33 -12.80 11.98
N ARG A 117 -13.11 -13.18 12.33
CA ARG A 117 -12.74 -13.51 13.74
C ARG A 117 -12.83 -12.32 14.68
N ASN A 118 -12.56 -11.12 14.20
CA ASN A 118 -12.73 -9.89 14.98
C ASN A 118 -14.20 -9.46 15.08
N GLY A 119 -15.13 -10.18 14.44
CA GLY A 119 -16.57 -9.89 14.49
C GLY A 119 -17.02 -8.71 13.62
N HIS A 120 -16.16 -8.21 12.73
CA HIS A 120 -16.52 -7.10 11.86
C HIS A 120 -17.32 -7.60 10.64
N THR A 121 -18.56 -7.17 10.56
CA THR A 121 -19.46 -7.49 9.44
C THR A 121 -19.56 -6.39 8.42
N ASP A 122 -19.39 -5.13 8.84
CA ASP A 122 -19.35 -3.92 8.00
C ASP A 122 -17.95 -3.29 8.06
N CYS A 123 -17.27 -3.24 6.92
CA CYS A 123 -15.96 -2.64 6.75
C CYS A 123 -16.00 -1.32 5.97
N SER A 124 -17.20 -0.77 5.71
CA SER A 124 -17.40 0.38 4.81
C SER A 124 -16.70 1.67 5.27
N GLN A 125 -16.35 1.77 6.55
CA GLN A 125 -15.58 2.87 7.12
C GLN A 125 -14.23 2.41 7.71
N MET A 126 -13.80 1.18 7.44
CA MET A 126 -12.47 0.73 7.86
C MET A 126 -11.38 1.24 6.93
N PHE A 127 -10.19 1.45 7.50
CA PHE A 127 -8.96 1.67 6.75
C PHE A 127 -8.08 0.43 6.84
N ALA A 128 -7.26 0.20 5.81
CA ALA A 128 -6.21 -0.81 5.84
C ALA A 128 -4.85 -0.19 5.50
N GLN A 129 -3.81 -0.60 6.23
CA GLN A 129 -2.42 -0.42 5.85
C GLN A 129 -1.85 -1.82 5.58
N ILE A 130 -1.16 -1.99 4.46
CA ILE A 130 -0.64 -3.27 4.00
C ILE A 130 0.79 -3.09 3.53
N ASP A 131 1.72 -3.67 4.29
CA ASP A 131 3.14 -3.67 4.03
C ASP A 131 3.69 -5.05 4.42
N VAL A 132 3.72 -5.98 3.47
CA VAL A 132 3.93 -7.41 3.72
C VAL A 132 5.00 -8.01 2.82
N GLU A 133 5.97 -7.19 2.43
CA GLU A 133 7.25 -7.57 1.86
C GLU A 133 7.13 -8.48 0.60
N GLY A 134 6.22 -8.12 -0.31
CA GLY A 134 6.04 -8.80 -1.61
C GLY A 134 4.86 -9.78 -1.67
N CYS A 135 4.12 -9.97 -0.57
CA CYS A 135 2.91 -10.79 -0.57
C CYS A 135 1.65 -10.04 -1.08
N GLU A 136 1.70 -8.73 -1.25
CA GLU A 136 0.57 -7.85 -1.64
C GLU A 136 -0.12 -8.37 -2.90
N TRP A 137 0.65 -8.76 -3.90
CA TRP A 137 0.17 -9.18 -5.22
C TRP A 137 -0.81 -10.35 -5.20
N ASN A 138 -0.68 -11.23 -4.21
CA ASN A 138 -1.56 -12.38 -4.05
C ASN A 138 -2.72 -12.11 -3.08
N ILE A 139 -2.51 -11.26 -2.09
CA ILE A 139 -3.46 -11.00 -1.01
C ILE A 139 -4.61 -10.13 -1.51
N LEU A 140 -4.30 -9.03 -2.21
CA LEU A 140 -5.26 -7.99 -2.57
C LEU A 140 -6.45 -8.52 -3.38
N ARG A 141 -6.20 -9.45 -4.33
CA ARG A 141 -7.26 -10.05 -5.15
C ARG A 141 -8.04 -11.17 -4.46
N SER A 142 -7.53 -11.67 -3.36
CA SER A 142 -8.16 -12.81 -2.66
C SER A 142 -9.19 -12.40 -1.61
N SER A 143 -9.23 -11.12 -1.24
CA SER A 143 -10.12 -10.62 -0.20
C SER A 143 -11.32 -9.89 -0.79
N LYS A 144 -12.51 -10.37 -0.45
CA LYS A 144 -13.78 -9.68 -0.77
C LYS A 144 -14.10 -8.59 0.26
N LYS A 145 -13.69 -8.79 1.50
CA LYS A 145 -13.89 -7.81 2.56
C LYS A 145 -13.06 -6.55 2.33
N LEU A 146 -11.86 -6.66 1.74
CA LEU A 146 -11.03 -5.50 1.43
C LEU A 146 -11.73 -4.54 0.45
N GLU A 147 -12.58 -5.04 -0.47
CA GLU A 147 -13.35 -4.21 -1.40
C GLU A 147 -14.29 -3.20 -0.69
N GLU A 148 -14.68 -3.48 0.56
CA GLU A 148 -15.56 -2.64 1.36
C GLU A 148 -14.83 -1.46 2.04
N PHE A 149 -13.50 -1.54 2.22
CA PHE A 149 -12.73 -0.55 2.98
C PHE A 149 -12.79 0.84 2.38
N ALA A 150 -12.86 1.86 3.24
CA ALA A 150 -12.92 3.25 2.79
C ALA A 150 -11.60 3.73 2.17
N GLN A 151 -10.48 3.37 2.81
CA GLN A 151 -9.13 3.65 2.31
C GLN A 151 -8.23 2.42 2.49
N VAL A 152 -7.36 2.20 1.51
CA VAL A 152 -6.32 1.16 1.55
C VAL A 152 -4.98 1.80 1.21
N LEU A 153 -4.04 1.67 2.13
CA LEU A 153 -2.67 2.14 2.02
C LEU A 153 -1.79 0.93 1.78
N ILE A 154 -1.00 0.94 0.74
CA ILE A 154 -0.23 -0.24 0.35
C ILE A 154 1.19 0.16 0.02
N GLU A 155 2.17 -0.50 0.64
CA GLU A 155 3.52 -0.51 0.12
C GLU A 155 3.68 -1.70 -0.82
N PHE A 156 3.86 -1.41 -2.10
CA PHE A 156 4.06 -2.43 -3.13
C PHE A 156 5.53 -2.77 -3.28
N HIS A 157 5.87 -4.04 -3.13
CA HIS A 157 7.20 -4.60 -3.36
C HIS A 157 7.21 -5.32 -4.71
N THR A 158 7.69 -4.66 -5.76
CA THR A 158 7.85 -5.33 -7.05
C THR A 158 9.08 -6.25 -7.05
N PRO A 159 8.97 -7.45 -7.63
CA PRO A 159 10.08 -8.39 -7.66
C PRO A 159 11.27 -7.84 -8.46
N PRO A 160 12.48 -8.43 -8.28
CA PRO A 160 13.65 -8.09 -9.08
C PRO A 160 13.38 -8.20 -10.58
N VAL A 161 14.08 -7.37 -11.37
CA VAL A 161 13.92 -7.29 -12.84
C VAL A 161 14.00 -8.67 -13.51
N ASN A 162 14.84 -9.56 -13.03
CA ASN A 162 14.99 -10.91 -13.61
C ASN A 162 13.75 -11.80 -13.39
N ASP A 163 12.95 -11.51 -12.38
CA ASP A 163 11.75 -12.28 -12.03
C ASP A 163 10.46 -11.67 -12.59
N ILE A 164 10.53 -10.45 -13.12
CA ILE A 164 9.35 -9.70 -13.56
C ILE A 164 8.53 -10.43 -14.63
N ILE A 165 9.18 -11.22 -15.48
CA ILE A 165 8.49 -12.03 -16.51
C ILE A 165 7.46 -12.94 -15.86
N ASN A 166 7.80 -13.53 -14.73
CA ASN A 166 6.93 -14.47 -14.01
C ASN A 166 5.82 -13.74 -13.24
N TRP A 167 6.03 -12.48 -12.90
CA TRP A 167 5.14 -11.71 -12.03
C TRP A 167 4.30 -10.64 -12.76
N SER A 168 4.68 -10.26 -13.97
CA SER A 168 4.05 -9.13 -14.68
C SER A 168 2.53 -9.26 -14.80
N THR A 169 2.04 -10.44 -15.14
CA THR A 169 0.60 -10.70 -15.23
C THR A 169 -0.09 -10.54 -13.88
N CYS A 170 0.48 -11.14 -12.82
CA CYS A 170 -0.06 -11.04 -11.47
C CYS A 170 -0.11 -9.59 -10.97
N ILE A 171 0.96 -8.83 -11.20
CA ILE A 171 1.06 -7.41 -10.84
C ILE A 171 -0.03 -6.61 -11.55
N LEU A 172 -0.10 -6.71 -12.88
CA LEU A 172 -1.07 -5.94 -13.69
C LEU A 172 -2.51 -6.29 -13.33
N GLU A 173 -2.83 -7.58 -13.20
CA GLU A 173 -4.17 -8.01 -12.79
C GLU A 173 -4.53 -7.51 -11.39
N THR A 174 -3.56 -7.44 -10.47
CA THR A 174 -3.79 -6.91 -9.11
C THR A 174 -4.06 -5.41 -9.15
N LEU A 175 -3.26 -4.64 -9.89
CA LEU A 175 -3.48 -3.19 -10.02
C LEU A 175 -4.81 -2.88 -10.71
N GLN A 176 -5.16 -3.62 -11.76
CA GLN A 176 -6.45 -3.50 -12.44
C GLN A 176 -7.62 -3.86 -11.53
N TYR A 177 -7.45 -4.88 -10.67
CA TYR A 177 -8.43 -5.21 -9.66
C TYR A 177 -8.61 -4.09 -8.65
N MET A 178 -7.51 -3.51 -8.15
CA MET A 178 -7.57 -2.35 -7.27
C MET A 178 -8.30 -1.19 -7.94
N ASN A 179 -7.97 -0.86 -9.17
CA ASN A 179 -8.60 0.22 -9.93
C ASN A 179 -10.08 -0.01 -10.24
N LYS A 180 -10.55 -1.25 -10.23
CA LYS A 180 -11.99 -1.56 -10.35
C LYS A 180 -12.78 -1.11 -9.13
N HIS A 181 -12.22 -1.25 -7.93
CA HIS A 181 -12.90 -1.00 -6.66
C HIS A 181 -12.53 0.35 -6.05
N PHE A 182 -11.34 0.84 -6.34
CA PHE A 182 -10.75 2.02 -5.74
C PHE A 182 -10.27 3.03 -6.79
N VAL A 183 -9.92 4.21 -6.32
CA VAL A 183 -9.19 5.25 -7.08
C VAL A 183 -7.85 5.44 -6.41
N CYS A 184 -6.76 5.29 -7.15
CA CYS A 184 -5.42 5.65 -6.67
C CYS A 184 -5.35 7.17 -6.54
N VAL A 185 -5.08 7.69 -5.36
CA VAL A 185 -5.09 9.13 -5.08
C VAL A 185 -3.72 9.69 -4.72
N HIS A 186 -2.79 8.82 -4.35
CA HIS A 186 -1.42 9.19 -3.98
C HIS A 186 -0.45 8.07 -4.32
N VAL A 187 0.76 8.46 -4.72
CA VAL A 187 1.89 7.54 -4.93
C VAL A 187 3.16 8.20 -4.43
N HIS A 188 3.90 7.48 -3.61
CA HIS A 188 5.21 7.87 -3.13
C HIS A 188 6.23 6.77 -3.41
N GLY A 189 7.41 7.12 -3.91
CA GLY A 189 8.46 6.15 -4.20
C GLY A 189 9.39 5.97 -3.01
N ASN A 190 9.53 4.74 -2.51
CA ASN A 190 10.52 4.44 -1.47
C ASN A 190 11.94 4.59 -2.03
N ASN A 191 12.72 5.49 -1.44
CA ASN A 191 14.10 5.81 -1.85
C ASN A 191 15.16 4.85 -1.29
N SER A 192 14.76 3.69 -0.77
CA SER A 192 15.66 2.62 -0.34
C SER A 192 16.62 2.21 -1.48
N PRO A 193 17.84 1.69 -1.19
CA PRO A 193 18.87 1.40 -2.19
C PRO A 193 18.56 0.25 -3.13
N ILE A 194 17.34 -0.12 -3.24
CA ILE A 194 16.87 -1.18 -4.12
C ILE A 194 16.97 -0.67 -5.56
N GLN A 195 17.66 -1.42 -6.40
CA GLN A 195 17.98 -1.06 -7.78
C GLN A 195 16.73 -0.60 -8.54
N PRO A 196 16.78 0.56 -9.23
CA PRO A 196 15.71 0.97 -10.12
C PRO A 196 15.52 -0.08 -11.23
N TRP A 197 14.32 -0.11 -11.80
CA TRP A 197 14.06 -0.90 -12.99
C TRP A 197 14.87 -0.35 -14.16
N ALA A 198 15.92 -1.08 -14.60
CA ALA A 198 16.66 -0.85 -15.84
C ALA A 198 16.76 0.65 -16.25
N ASP A 199 17.48 1.46 -15.51
CA ASP A 199 17.74 2.89 -15.77
C ASP A 199 16.48 3.79 -15.84
N HIS A 200 15.31 3.30 -15.45
CA HIS A 200 14.09 4.07 -15.40
C HIS A 200 13.77 4.55 -13.99
N ASN A 201 13.36 5.81 -13.88
CA ASN A 201 13.05 6.50 -12.62
C ASN A 201 11.72 6.03 -11.97
N PHE A 202 11.42 4.72 -12.01
CA PHE A 202 10.30 4.17 -11.28
C PHE A 202 10.81 3.21 -10.19
N PRO A 203 10.46 3.46 -8.92
CA PRO A 203 10.95 2.66 -7.82
C PRO A 203 10.37 1.24 -7.85
N ARG A 204 11.11 0.28 -7.32
CA ARG A 204 10.62 -1.07 -7.11
C ARG A 204 9.71 -1.18 -5.90
N ILE A 205 9.93 -0.32 -4.92
CA ILE A 205 9.07 -0.19 -3.74
C ILE A 205 8.39 1.16 -3.81
N TYR A 206 7.08 1.18 -3.66
CA TYR A 206 6.30 2.40 -3.71
C TYR A 206 5.02 2.27 -2.90
N GLU A 207 4.68 3.33 -2.21
CA GLU A 207 3.47 3.46 -1.41
C GLU A 207 2.33 4.00 -2.29
N CYS A 208 1.16 3.37 -2.21
CA CYS A 208 -0.05 3.87 -2.86
C CYS A 208 -1.16 4.07 -1.86
N THR A 209 -1.88 5.17 -1.98
CA THR A 209 -3.14 5.40 -1.26
C THR A 209 -4.30 5.24 -2.22
N TYR A 210 -5.22 4.37 -1.84
CA TYR A 210 -6.44 4.08 -2.57
C TYR A 210 -7.67 4.49 -1.76
N VAL A 211 -8.62 5.16 -2.42
CA VAL A 211 -9.94 5.49 -1.84
C VAL A 211 -11.01 4.71 -2.56
N ARG A 212 -11.94 4.11 -1.82
CA ARG A 212 -13.06 3.36 -2.43
C ARG A 212 -13.84 4.24 -3.41
N ARG A 213 -14.10 3.70 -4.57
CA ARG A 213 -14.58 4.45 -5.73
C ARG A 213 -15.90 5.19 -5.50
N ASP A 214 -16.82 4.63 -4.72
CA ASP A 214 -18.12 5.26 -4.42
C ASP A 214 -18.02 6.49 -3.50
N LEU A 215 -16.91 6.65 -2.78
CA LEU A 215 -16.63 7.84 -1.95
C LEU A 215 -16.08 9.01 -2.76
N VAL A 216 -15.61 8.76 -3.96
CA VAL A 216 -15.00 9.78 -4.82
C VAL A 216 -16.04 10.36 -5.74
N THR A 217 -16.43 11.61 -5.50
CA THR A 217 -17.44 12.32 -6.31
C THR A 217 -16.86 12.97 -7.57
N HIS A 218 -15.56 13.23 -7.56
CA HIS A 218 -14.81 13.81 -8.67
C HIS A 218 -13.41 13.23 -8.69
N ALA A 219 -12.94 12.82 -9.86
CA ALA A 219 -11.58 12.34 -10.06
C ALA A 219 -11.06 12.79 -11.44
N GLU A 220 -9.91 13.44 -11.44
CA GLU A 220 -9.14 13.79 -12.66
C GLU A 220 -7.68 13.39 -12.45
N ILE A 221 -6.94 13.11 -13.52
CA ILE A 221 -5.52 12.77 -13.39
C ILE A 221 -4.79 13.90 -12.67
N ASP A 222 -4.02 13.53 -11.66
CA ASP A 222 -3.24 14.49 -10.87
C ASP A 222 -1.90 14.78 -11.58
N TYR A 223 -1.82 15.94 -12.25
CA TYR A 223 -0.62 16.36 -12.99
C TYR A 223 0.42 17.04 -12.11
N GLN A 224 0.25 17.06 -10.78
CA GLN A 224 1.25 17.66 -9.92
C GLN A 224 2.53 16.81 -9.85
N LYS A 225 3.59 17.41 -9.35
CA LYS A 225 4.86 16.70 -9.14
C LYS A 225 4.77 15.84 -7.89
N TYR A 226 5.34 14.66 -7.99
CA TYR A 226 5.59 13.76 -6.87
C TYR A 226 7.10 13.60 -6.68
N PRO A 227 7.61 13.53 -5.44
CA PRO A 227 6.85 13.55 -4.17
C PRO A 227 6.22 14.93 -3.88
N MET A 228 5.16 14.92 -3.08
CA MET A 228 4.49 16.12 -2.58
C MET A 228 5.21 16.61 -1.32
N SER A 229 5.89 17.74 -1.38
CA SER A 229 6.76 18.24 -0.30
C SER A 229 6.07 18.53 1.04
N ASP A 230 4.74 18.68 1.05
CA ASP A 230 3.93 18.91 2.23
C ASP A 230 3.28 17.63 2.80
N VAL A 231 3.42 16.51 2.11
CA VAL A 231 2.86 15.21 2.48
C VAL A 231 3.94 14.15 2.59
N ASP A 232 4.85 14.09 1.60
CA ASP A 232 5.86 13.05 1.51
C ASP A 232 7.14 13.40 2.26
N THR A 233 7.80 12.39 2.74
CA THR A 233 9.16 12.46 3.29
C THR A 233 9.93 11.23 2.85
N PRO A 234 11.22 11.36 2.52
CA PRO A 234 12.02 10.22 2.06
C PRO A 234 12.06 9.12 3.13
N ASN A 235 11.82 7.86 2.72
CA ASN A 235 11.88 6.70 3.63
C ASN A 235 13.26 6.60 4.30
N SER A 236 14.35 6.84 3.53
CA SER A 236 15.70 6.94 4.06
C SER A 236 16.18 8.39 4.03
N SER A 237 16.54 8.94 5.21
CA SER A 237 16.97 10.34 5.37
C SER A 237 18.36 10.65 4.81
N ASP A 238 19.17 9.64 4.48
CA ASP A 238 20.52 9.77 3.92
C ASP A 238 20.51 9.98 2.38
N ARG A 239 19.35 10.00 1.76
CA ARG A 239 19.14 10.16 0.33
C ARG A 239 18.02 11.12 0.00
N PRO A 240 18.10 11.81 -1.15
CA PRO A 240 16.98 12.59 -1.63
C PRO A 240 15.79 11.70 -1.96
N ASP A 241 14.61 12.23 -1.82
CA ASP A 241 13.40 11.58 -2.23
C ASP A 241 13.34 11.35 -3.75
N LEU A 242 12.58 10.36 -4.20
CA LEU A 242 12.55 9.94 -5.60
C LEU A 242 11.52 10.76 -6.39
N PRO A 243 11.96 11.57 -7.38
CA PRO A 243 11.02 12.25 -8.24
C PRO A 243 10.31 11.23 -9.14
N LEU A 244 8.99 11.15 -9.01
CA LEU A 244 8.16 10.33 -9.88
C LEU A 244 7.70 11.16 -11.10
N THR A 245 8.01 10.67 -12.29
CA THR A 245 7.59 11.27 -13.55
C THR A 245 6.63 10.33 -14.26
N TRP A 246 5.41 10.83 -14.51
CA TRP A 246 4.34 10.04 -15.15
C TRP A 246 4.29 10.25 -16.67
N TRP A 247 4.91 11.33 -17.15
CA TRP A 247 4.87 11.85 -18.52
C TRP A 247 6.27 11.98 -19.12
#